data_2a836680a4d76d8089976f2528919ef6
#
_entry.id   2a836680a4d76d8089976f2528919ef6
#
_cell.length_a   1.000
_cell.length_b   1.000
_cell.length_c   1.000
_cell.angle_alpha   90.00
_cell.angle_beta   90.00
_cell.angle_gamma   90.00
#
_symmetry.space_group_name_H-M   'P 1'
#
loop_
_entity.id
_entity.type
_entity.pdbx_description
1 polymer ?
#
loop_
_entity_poly.entity_id
_entity_poly.type
_entity_poly.pdbx_seq_one_letter_code
_entity_poly.pdbx_strand_id
1 'polypeptide(L)'
;MFDYQALKDTALKTAPYDYLVLEKFVEPSFFENVASDFPEISGAGSFPPSQLKIQGAFKQLMEALDGPTFREIISEKFNLNLDKYPTMYTVRGRCAPHNGQIHCDSASKIVTVLLYLNDAAWGEDGGRLRVLNSPDSLEDYAEEINPNWGTLLVFRCTKDSWHGHKSFDGVRRVVQMNWVISDDVVKKEQRRHGISAKLKKITSIFKSG
;
A
#
# COMPACT_ATOMS: atom_id res chain seq x y z
N MET A 1 -15.51 -6.55 8.84
CA MET A 1 -14.08 -6.37 8.50
C MET A 1 -13.85 -5.05 7.82
N PHE A 2 -14.42 -4.80 6.63
CA PHE A 2 -14.29 -3.54 5.92
C PHE A 2 -15.58 -2.73 5.98
N ASP A 3 -15.45 -1.43 6.24
CA ASP A 3 -16.57 -0.48 6.16
C ASP A 3 -16.78 -0.02 4.72
N TYR A 4 -17.47 -0.84 3.94
CA TYR A 4 -17.79 -0.53 2.55
C TYR A 4 -18.77 0.65 2.39
N GLN A 5 -19.61 0.90 3.44
CA GLN A 5 -20.51 2.04 3.38
C GLN A 5 -19.71 3.34 3.52
N ALA A 6 -18.83 3.44 4.50
CA ALA A 6 -17.92 4.58 4.62
C ALA A 6 -17.08 4.79 3.35
N LEU A 7 -16.63 3.69 2.70
CA LEU A 7 -15.91 3.81 1.44
C LEU A 7 -16.79 4.39 0.32
N LYS A 8 -18.03 3.97 0.21
CA LYS A 8 -18.99 4.53 -0.76
C LYS A 8 -19.25 6.03 -0.51
N ASP A 9 -19.32 6.43 0.75
CA ASP A 9 -19.62 7.81 1.14
C ASP A 9 -18.39 8.73 1.07
N THR A 10 -17.16 8.17 1.08
CA THR A 10 -15.92 8.94 0.99
C THR A 10 -15.82 9.65 -0.35
N ALA A 11 -15.62 10.97 -0.34
CA ALA A 11 -15.47 11.76 -1.57
C ALA A 11 -14.16 11.45 -2.29
N LEU A 12 -14.22 11.36 -3.62
CA LEU A 12 -13.02 11.38 -4.47
C LEU A 12 -12.49 12.81 -4.53
N LYS A 13 -11.21 13.02 -4.21
CA LYS A 13 -10.48 14.26 -4.44
C LYS A 13 -9.82 14.20 -5.81
N THR A 14 -9.85 15.31 -6.55
CA THR A 14 -9.37 15.37 -7.94
C THR A 14 -8.14 16.26 -8.14
N ALA A 15 -7.67 16.90 -7.07
CA ALA A 15 -6.47 17.74 -7.08
C ALA A 15 -5.52 17.29 -5.96
N PRO A 16 -4.23 17.13 -6.27
CA PRO A 16 -3.52 17.34 -7.55
C PRO A 16 -3.77 16.25 -8.59
N TYR A 17 -4.33 15.12 -8.20
CA TYR A 17 -4.76 14.00 -9.05
C TYR A 17 -5.90 13.24 -8.33
N ASP A 18 -6.52 12.28 -9.00
CA ASP A 18 -7.64 11.53 -8.41
C ASP A 18 -7.14 10.64 -7.27
N TYR A 19 -7.62 10.86 -6.05
CA TYR A 19 -7.36 10.02 -4.88
C TYR A 19 -8.46 10.11 -3.84
N LEU A 20 -8.53 9.13 -2.95
CA LEU A 20 -9.35 9.15 -1.75
C LEU A 20 -8.55 8.63 -0.54
N VAL A 21 -8.90 9.14 0.62
CA VAL A 21 -8.39 8.69 1.93
C VAL A 21 -9.58 8.36 2.81
N LEU A 22 -9.56 7.18 3.41
CA LEU A 22 -10.55 6.76 4.38
C LEU A 22 -9.83 6.20 5.62
N GLU A 23 -9.97 6.86 6.76
CA GLU A 23 -9.54 6.35 8.04
C GLU A 23 -10.52 5.27 8.54
N LYS A 24 -9.99 4.29 9.29
CA LYS A 24 -10.79 3.22 9.92
C LYS A 24 -11.58 2.35 8.92
N PHE A 25 -11.11 2.21 7.68
CA PHE A 25 -11.70 1.29 6.69
C PHE A 25 -11.74 -0.15 7.21
N VAL A 26 -10.73 -0.58 7.98
CA VAL A 26 -10.75 -1.86 8.72
C VAL A 26 -11.28 -1.59 10.13
N GLU A 27 -12.35 -2.30 10.48
CA GLU A 27 -12.96 -2.18 11.81
C GLU A 27 -11.95 -2.53 12.92
N PRO A 28 -11.93 -1.76 14.03
CA PRO A 28 -10.99 -2.00 15.13
C PRO A 28 -11.05 -3.39 15.75
N SER A 29 -12.22 -4.04 15.71
CA SER A 29 -12.42 -5.40 16.23
C SER A 29 -11.57 -6.48 15.53
N PHE A 30 -11.04 -6.20 14.34
CA PHE A 30 -10.15 -7.10 13.61
C PHE A 30 -8.67 -6.90 13.89
N PHE A 31 -8.30 -5.87 14.67
CA PHE A 31 -6.89 -5.49 14.90
C PHE A 31 -6.06 -6.67 15.42
N GLU A 32 -6.43 -7.24 16.56
CA GLU A 32 -5.65 -8.29 17.22
C GLU A 32 -5.42 -9.51 16.33
N ASN A 33 -6.47 -9.96 15.64
CA ASN A 33 -6.40 -11.14 14.79
C ASN A 33 -5.51 -10.90 13.55
N VAL A 34 -5.69 -9.75 12.90
CA VAL A 34 -4.88 -9.41 11.71
C VAL A 34 -3.45 -9.10 12.09
N ALA A 35 -3.21 -8.42 13.21
CA ALA A 35 -1.87 -8.08 13.67
C ALA A 35 -1.08 -9.34 14.07
N SER A 36 -1.72 -10.34 14.70
CA SER A 36 -1.11 -11.62 15.06
C SER A 36 -0.77 -12.48 13.84
N ASP A 37 -1.58 -12.40 12.78
CA ASP A 37 -1.40 -13.15 11.53
C ASP A 37 -0.57 -12.39 10.48
N PHE A 38 -0.17 -11.13 10.79
CA PHE A 38 0.68 -10.35 9.89
C PHE A 38 2.01 -11.09 9.67
N PRO A 39 2.46 -11.29 8.41
CA PRO A 39 3.66 -12.06 8.13
C PRO A 39 4.91 -11.43 8.76
N GLU A 40 5.80 -12.27 9.27
CA GLU A 40 7.09 -11.83 9.80
C GLU A 40 7.96 -11.25 8.68
N ILE A 41 8.24 -9.95 8.74
CA ILE A 41 9.05 -9.21 7.78
C ILE A 41 10.12 -8.43 8.55
N SER A 42 11.33 -8.95 8.58
CA SER A 42 12.47 -8.34 9.29
C SER A 42 13.16 -7.24 8.48
N GLY A 43 13.12 -7.35 7.14
CA GLY A 43 13.81 -6.42 6.23
C GLY A 43 12.92 -5.29 5.70
N ALA A 44 13.53 -4.14 5.39
CA ALA A 44 12.86 -3.07 4.68
C ALA A 44 12.65 -3.42 3.20
N GLY A 45 11.54 -2.96 2.63
CA GLY A 45 11.17 -3.13 1.22
C GLY A 45 9.83 -3.79 0.99
N SER A 46 9.57 -4.13 -0.27
CA SER A 46 8.31 -4.72 -0.73
C SER A 46 8.50 -6.21 -0.98
N PHE A 47 7.63 -7.03 -0.40
CA PHE A 47 7.67 -8.50 -0.50
C PHE A 47 6.40 -8.98 -1.19
N PRO A 48 6.50 -9.77 -2.29
CA PRO A 48 5.32 -10.38 -2.89
C PRO A 48 4.74 -11.47 -1.96
N PRO A 49 3.43 -11.72 -1.98
CA PRO A 49 2.79 -12.74 -1.14
C PRO A 49 3.43 -14.13 -1.25
N SER A 50 3.96 -14.48 -2.42
CA SER A 50 4.63 -15.77 -2.66
C SER A 50 5.90 -16.00 -1.83
N GLN A 51 6.42 -14.98 -1.17
CA GLN A 51 7.61 -15.06 -0.30
C GLN A 51 7.27 -14.95 1.18
N LEU A 52 6.01 -14.83 1.51
CA LEU A 52 5.49 -14.60 2.86
C LEU A 52 4.58 -15.75 3.28
N LYS A 53 4.53 -16.01 4.56
CA LYS A 53 3.54 -16.91 5.14
C LYS A 53 2.25 -16.12 5.35
N ILE A 54 1.33 -16.17 4.37
CA ILE A 54 0.03 -15.50 4.42
C ILE A 54 -0.99 -16.51 4.96
N GLN A 55 -1.60 -16.19 6.11
CA GLN A 55 -2.52 -17.10 6.80
C GLN A 55 -3.58 -16.34 7.60
N GLY A 56 -4.58 -17.08 8.13
CA GLY A 56 -5.56 -16.61 9.11
C GLY A 56 -6.30 -15.34 8.69
N ALA A 57 -6.48 -14.43 9.64
CA ALA A 57 -7.21 -13.18 9.43
C ALA A 57 -6.51 -12.23 8.46
N PHE A 58 -5.17 -12.23 8.40
CA PHE A 58 -4.44 -11.44 7.41
C PHE A 58 -4.70 -11.93 5.98
N LYS A 59 -4.79 -13.26 5.77
CA LYS A 59 -5.16 -13.82 4.47
C LYS A 59 -6.58 -13.40 4.08
N GLN A 60 -7.54 -13.50 4.99
CA GLN A 60 -8.92 -13.08 4.76
C GLN A 60 -9.01 -11.59 4.41
N LEU A 61 -8.21 -10.73 5.06
CA LEU A 61 -8.13 -9.31 4.75
C LEU A 61 -7.64 -9.07 3.32
N MET A 62 -6.60 -9.78 2.89
CA MET A 62 -6.09 -9.64 1.51
C MET A 62 -7.11 -10.15 0.47
N GLU A 63 -7.79 -11.25 0.75
CA GLU A 63 -8.85 -11.80 -0.12
C GLU A 63 -10.06 -10.85 -0.22
N ALA A 64 -10.44 -10.22 0.89
CA ALA A 64 -11.52 -9.23 0.90
C ALA A 64 -11.14 -7.95 0.12
N LEU A 65 -9.87 -7.53 0.17
CA LEU A 65 -9.36 -6.39 -0.59
C LEU A 65 -9.35 -6.67 -2.12
N ASP A 66 -9.19 -7.93 -2.54
CA ASP A 66 -9.31 -8.36 -3.95
C ASP A 66 -10.74 -8.76 -4.33
N GLY A 67 -11.65 -8.65 -3.38
CA GLY A 67 -13.05 -9.05 -3.57
C GLY A 67 -13.83 -8.17 -4.54
N PRO A 68 -14.94 -8.71 -5.10
CA PRO A 68 -15.75 -8.00 -6.10
C PRO A 68 -16.34 -6.70 -5.56
N THR A 69 -16.79 -6.68 -4.31
CA THR A 69 -17.39 -5.48 -3.70
C THR A 69 -16.42 -4.30 -3.64
N PHE A 70 -15.16 -4.54 -3.22
CA PHE A 70 -14.14 -3.48 -3.21
C PHE A 70 -13.84 -3.00 -4.63
N ARG A 71 -13.66 -3.92 -5.56
CA ARG A 71 -13.39 -3.64 -6.98
C ARG A 71 -14.51 -2.78 -7.61
N GLU A 72 -15.77 -3.15 -7.38
CA GLU A 72 -16.93 -2.41 -7.90
C GLU A 72 -16.95 -0.96 -7.38
N ILE A 73 -16.81 -0.76 -6.07
CA ILE A 73 -16.80 0.58 -5.47
C ILE A 73 -15.66 1.44 -6.04
N ILE A 74 -14.44 0.88 -6.15
CA ILE A 74 -13.30 1.62 -6.72
C ILE A 74 -13.50 1.89 -8.20
N SER A 75 -14.07 0.94 -8.97
CA SER A 75 -14.41 1.14 -10.39
C SER A 75 -15.35 2.32 -10.58
N GLU A 76 -16.42 2.40 -9.78
CA GLU A 76 -17.39 3.50 -9.83
C GLU A 76 -16.73 4.83 -9.45
N LYS A 77 -16.02 4.88 -8.31
CA LYS A 77 -15.40 6.13 -7.83
C LYS A 77 -14.39 6.72 -8.80
N PHE A 78 -13.59 5.90 -9.44
CA PHE A 78 -12.56 6.36 -10.37
C PHE A 78 -13.01 6.38 -11.83
N ASN A 79 -14.27 6.03 -12.11
CA ASN A 79 -14.83 5.87 -13.44
C ASN A 79 -13.93 5.00 -14.35
N LEU A 80 -13.63 3.79 -13.87
CA LEU A 80 -12.77 2.80 -14.53
C LEU A 80 -13.49 1.46 -14.63
N ASN A 81 -13.17 0.66 -15.65
CA ASN A 81 -13.53 -0.75 -15.69
C ASN A 81 -12.34 -1.59 -15.19
N LEU A 82 -12.29 -1.83 -13.87
CA LEU A 82 -11.19 -2.56 -13.23
C LEU A 82 -11.24 -4.08 -13.43
N ASP A 83 -12.35 -4.64 -13.94
CA ASP A 83 -12.44 -6.07 -14.28
C ASP A 83 -11.50 -6.49 -15.40
N LYS A 84 -11.06 -5.54 -16.21
CA LYS A 84 -10.10 -5.77 -17.29
C LYS A 84 -8.65 -5.91 -16.83
N TYR A 85 -8.38 -5.62 -15.56
CA TYR A 85 -7.02 -5.48 -15.05
C TYR A 85 -6.74 -6.50 -13.93
N PRO A 86 -5.64 -7.24 -14.02
CA PRO A 86 -5.21 -8.10 -12.92
C PRO A 86 -4.69 -7.30 -11.74
N THR A 87 -4.72 -7.91 -10.56
CA THR A 87 -4.19 -7.34 -9.34
C THR A 87 -2.79 -7.86 -9.02
N MET A 88 -1.99 -6.99 -8.43
CA MET A 88 -0.65 -7.30 -7.94
C MET A 88 -0.49 -6.81 -6.51
N TYR A 89 0.10 -7.65 -5.65
CA TYR A 89 0.28 -7.35 -4.23
C TYR A 89 1.74 -7.28 -3.81
N THR A 90 2.02 -6.38 -2.90
CA THR A 90 3.21 -6.41 -2.06
C THR A 90 2.85 -6.06 -0.62
N VAL A 91 3.59 -6.65 0.32
CA VAL A 91 3.47 -6.37 1.75
C VAL A 91 4.77 -5.77 2.24
N ARG A 92 4.67 -4.73 3.06
CA ARG A 92 5.81 -4.10 3.73
C ARG A 92 5.59 -4.19 5.24
N GLY A 93 6.62 -4.60 5.97
CA GLY A 93 6.59 -4.63 7.43
C GLY A 93 7.47 -3.56 8.05
N ARG A 94 8.49 -3.12 7.32
CA ARG A 94 9.49 -2.18 7.79
C ARG A 94 9.92 -1.19 6.71
N CYS A 95 10.21 0.03 7.15
CA CYS A 95 10.78 1.11 6.35
C CYS A 95 12.26 1.33 6.74
N ALA A 96 13.08 1.76 5.79
CA ALA A 96 14.45 2.21 6.00
C ALA A 96 14.59 3.67 5.59
N PRO A 97 15.63 4.40 6.05
CA PRO A 97 15.77 5.85 5.84
C PRO A 97 15.77 6.29 4.37
N HIS A 98 16.18 5.42 3.45
CA HIS A 98 16.20 5.70 2.00
C HIS A 98 14.86 5.45 1.30
N ASN A 99 13.84 4.95 2.02
CA ASN A 99 12.50 4.77 1.48
C ASN A 99 11.74 6.12 1.47
N GLY A 100 10.69 6.19 0.67
CA GLY A 100 9.79 7.34 0.63
C GLY A 100 10.27 8.51 -0.24
N GLN A 101 11.26 8.30 -1.11
CA GLN A 101 11.66 9.30 -2.11
C GLN A 101 10.46 9.72 -2.95
N ILE A 102 10.44 10.99 -3.38
CA ILE A 102 9.41 11.52 -4.28
C ILE A 102 9.42 10.73 -5.59
N HIS A 103 8.27 10.21 -5.98
CA HIS A 103 8.12 9.45 -7.23
C HIS A 103 6.66 9.40 -7.68
N CYS A 104 6.47 9.02 -8.93
CA CYS A 104 5.21 8.47 -9.44
C CYS A 104 5.32 6.95 -9.54
N ASP A 105 4.20 6.27 -9.43
CA ASP A 105 4.14 4.84 -9.73
C ASP A 105 4.40 4.58 -11.22
N SER A 106 4.86 3.36 -11.56
CA SER A 106 5.15 3.02 -12.95
C SER A 106 3.91 3.10 -13.83
N ALA A 107 4.09 3.44 -15.11
CA ALA A 107 3.02 3.54 -16.10
C ALA A 107 2.24 2.22 -16.35
N SER A 108 2.75 1.10 -15.83
CA SER A 108 2.05 -0.19 -15.87
C SER A 108 0.98 -0.34 -14.80
N LYS A 109 0.90 0.57 -13.82
CA LYS A 109 -0.14 0.60 -12.78
C LYS A 109 -1.26 1.54 -13.19
N ILE A 110 -2.50 1.12 -12.94
CA ILE A 110 -3.72 1.89 -13.22
C ILE A 110 -4.20 2.60 -11.96
N VAL A 111 -4.30 1.85 -10.85
CA VAL A 111 -4.69 2.35 -9.53
C VAL A 111 -3.80 1.70 -8.49
N THR A 112 -3.36 2.48 -7.53
CA THR A 112 -2.65 2.02 -6.33
C THR A 112 -3.56 2.12 -5.11
N VAL A 113 -3.58 1.06 -4.33
CA VAL A 113 -4.24 0.95 -3.04
C VAL A 113 -3.18 0.71 -1.97
N LEU A 114 -3.19 1.52 -0.91
CA LEU A 114 -2.37 1.34 0.28
C LEU A 114 -3.30 1.18 1.48
N LEU A 115 -3.24 0.01 2.13
CA LEU A 115 -3.94 -0.26 3.37
C LEU A 115 -2.93 -0.36 4.51
N TYR A 116 -2.98 0.59 5.44
CA TYR A 116 -2.08 0.67 6.58
C TYR A 116 -2.59 -0.16 7.76
N LEU A 117 -1.67 -0.88 8.40
CA LEU A 117 -1.97 -1.84 9.48
C LEU A 117 -1.01 -1.64 10.68
N ASN A 118 -0.74 -0.38 11.01
CA ASN A 118 0.05 -0.02 12.20
C ASN A 118 -0.87 0.25 13.39
N ASP A 119 -0.31 0.55 14.53
CA ASP A 119 -1.08 0.86 15.74
C ASP A 119 -2.00 2.07 15.54
N ALA A 120 -2.93 2.29 16.48
CA ALA A 120 -4.01 3.25 16.34
C ALA A 120 -3.55 4.71 16.23
N ALA A 121 -2.35 5.04 16.71
CA ALA A 121 -1.77 6.38 16.63
C ALA A 121 -0.33 6.32 16.11
N TRP A 122 -0.09 6.96 14.97
CA TRP A 122 1.25 7.13 14.42
C TRP A 122 1.93 8.33 15.09
N GLY A 123 2.85 8.05 16.01
CA GLY A 123 3.57 9.07 16.79
C GLY A 123 4.83 9.64 16.13
N GLU A 124 5.24 9.09 14.98
CA GLU A 124 6.51 9.44 14.33
C GLU A 124 6.35 10.63 13.37
N ASP A 125 7.39 11.45 13.24
CA ASP A 125 7.40 12.60 12.30
C ASP A 125 7.56 12.14 10.84
N GLY A 126 8.23 11.00 10.60
CA GLY A 126 8.43 10.42 9.27
C GLY A 126 7.42 9.33 8.92
N GLY A 127 7.52 8.81 7.70
CA GLY A 127 6.73 7.65 7.28
C GLY A 127 5.28 7.94 6.89
N ARG A 128 4.75 9.16 7.10
CA ARG A 128 3.44 9.58 6.61
C ARG A 128 3.52 9.88 5.12
N LEU A 129 2.70 9.17 4.33
CA LEU A 129 2.69 9.42 2.89
C LEU A 129 2.06 10.78 2.60
N ARG A 130 2.66 11.52 1.67
CA ARG A 130 2.18 12.81 1.19
C ARG A 130 1.75 12.70 -0.26
N VAL A 131 0.55 13.17 -0.54
CA VAL A 131 0.03 13.45 -1.88
C VAL A 131 0.60 14.80 -2.29
N LEU A 132 1.51 14.82 -3.27
CA LEU A 132 2.30 16.01 -3.61
C LEU A 132 1.68 16.78 -4.77
N ASN A 133 1.79 18.11 -4.73
CA ASN A 133 1.38 18.99 -5.82
C ASN A 133 2.42 18.98 -6.96
N SER A 134 3.69 18.72 -6.64
CA SER A 134 4.81 18.71 -7.60
C SER A 134 5.90 17.70 -7.21
N PRO A 135 6.86 17.40 -8.11
CA PRO A 135 8.02 16.57 -7.78
C PRO A 135 9.12 17.27 -6.96
N ASP A 136 8.99 18.58 -6.71
CA ASP A 136 10.12 19.40 -6.28
C ASP A 136 10.37 19.33 -4.77
N SER A 137 9.32 19.12 -3.98
CA SER A 137 9.43 19.15 -2.52
C SER A 137 8.41 18.25 -1.82
N LEU A 138 8.85 17.56 -0.78
CA LEU A 138 7.94 16.87 0.15
C LEU A 138 7.07 17.85 0.94
N GLU A 139 7.44 19.10 1.08
CA GLU A 139 6.68 20.11 1.83
C GLU A 139 5.57 20.77 0.98
N ASP A 140 5.56 20.54 -0.35
CA ASP A 140 4.50 20.99 -1.25
C ASP A 140 3.49 19.85 -1.46
N TYR A 141 2.61 19.65 -0.48
CA TYR A 141 1.63 18.57 -0.48
C TYR A 141 0.20 19.05 -0.26
N ALA A 142 -0.73 18.36 -0.91
CA ALA A 142 -2.16 18.56 -0.72
C ALA A 142 -2.67 17.87 0.56
N GLU A 143 -2.10 16.71 0.90
CA GLU A 143 -2.51 15.93 2.05
C GLU A 143 -1.37 15.05 2.58
N GLU A 144 -1.28 14.93 3.91
CA GLU A 144 -0.40 13.98 4.60
C GLU A 144 -1.24 12.89 5.27
N ILE A 145 -0.95 11.64 4.97
CA ILE A 145 -1.76 10.48 5.38
C ILE A 145 -1.09 9.78 6.56
N ASN A 146 -1.80 9.73 7.68
CA ASN A 146 -1.38 8.95 8.84
C ASN A 146 -1.50 7.45 8.54
N PRO A 147 -0.41 6.67 8.68
CA PRO A 147 -0.44 5.25 8.39
C PRO A 147 -1.00 4.42 9.56
N ASN A 148 -2.05 4.91 10.21
CA ASN A 148 -2.71 4.26 11.33
C ASN A 148 -3.44 2.98 10.88
N TRP A 149 -3.86 2.18 11.86
CA TRP A 149 -4.70 1.01 11.62
C TRP A 149 -5.93 1.34 10.77
N GLY A 150 -6.10 0.56 9.70
CA GLY A 150 -7.26 0.66 8.83
C GLY A 150 -7.30 1.89 7.93
N THR A 151 -6.27 2.75 7.92
CA THR A 151 -6.22 3.85 6.97
C THR A 151 -6.01 3.31 5.55
N LEU A 152 -6.94 3.65 4.67
CA LEU A 152 -6.94 3.32 3.25
C LEU A 152 -6.61 4.58 2.44
N LEU A 153 -5.63 4.48 1.55
CA LEU A 153 -5.37 5.45 0.50
C LEU A 153 -5.52 4.74 -0.85
N VAL A 154 -6.31 5.31 -1.75
CA VAL A 154 -6.44 4.84 -3.13
C VAL A 154 -6.18 6.01 -4.05
N PHE A 155 -5.39 5.82 -5.10
CA PHE A 155 -5.13 6.85 -6.09
C PHE A 155 -4.95 6.31 -7.50
N ARG A 156 -5.34 7.12 -8.49
CA ARG A 156 -5.08 6.87 -9.91
C ARG A 156 -3.60 7.07 -10.21
N CYS A 157 -2.98 6.10 -10.86
CA CYS A 157 -1.60 6.21 -11.30
C CYS A 157 -1.54 6.99 -12.62
N THR A 158 -0.85 8.13 -12.59
CA THR A 158 -0.58 9.00 -13.74
C THR A 158 0.89 9.43 -13.70
N LYS A 159 1.35 10.07 -14.76
CA LYS A 159 2.71 10.66 -14.79
C LYS A 159 2.91 11.80 -13.78
N ASP A 160 1.82 12.33 -13.25
CA ASP A 160 1.80 13.48 -12.33
C ASP A 160 1.29 13.09 -10.92
N SER A 161 1.05 11.80 -10.65
CA SER A 161 0.61 11.32 -9.32
C SER A 161 1.79 11.21 -8.34
N TRP A 162 2.43 12.37 -8.08
CA TRP A 162 3.60 12.48 -7.22
C TRP A 162 3.26 12.19 -5.77
N HIS A 163 4.06 11.36 -5.14
CA HIS A 163 3.92 11.05 -3.73
C HIS A 163 5.26 10.63 -3.13
N GLY A 164 5.33 10.72 -1.80
CA GLY A 164 6.52 10.35 -1.04
C GLY A 164 6.26 10.48 0.44
N HIS A 165 7.28 10.27 1.27
CA HIS A 165 7.20 10.53 2.71
C HIS A 165 8.57 10.93 3.27
N LYS A 166 8.57 11.66 4.38
CA LYS A 166 9.80 11.94 5.12
C LYS A 166 10.49 10.65 5.53
N SER A 167 11.81 10.70 5.59
CA SER A 167 12.64 9.58 6.04
C SER A 167 12.12 8.98 7.34
N PHE A 168 12.07 7.64 7.41
CA PHE A 168 11.64 6.90 8.56
C PHE A 168 12.38 5.55 8.61
N ASP A 169 12.85 5.16 9.78
CA ASP A 169 13.42 3.83 10.03
C ASP A 169 12.65 3.16 11.16
N GLY A 170 11.89 2.13 10.83
CA GLY A 170 11.08 1.46 11.82
C GLY A 170 10.01 0.54 11.22
N VAL A 171 9.18 0.01 12.12
CA VAL A 171 8.01 -0.80 11.73
C VAL A 171 7.01 0.11 11.02
N ARG A 172 6.63 -0.28 9.80
CA ARG A 172 5.61 0.40 9.01
C ARG A 172 4.91 -0.63 8.14
N ARG A 173 3.81 -1.15 8.66
CA ARG A 173 3.03 -2.22 8.04
C ARG A 173 2.06 -1.64 7.02
N VAL A 174 2.15 -2.11 5.79
CA VAL A 174 1.23 -1.72 4.71
C VAL A 174 1.06 -2.86 3.71
N VAL A 175 -0.18 -3.11 3.33
CA VAL A 175 -0.52 -3.90 2.15
C VAL A 175 -0.68 -2.93 0.99
N GLN A 176 0.10 -3.13 -0.07
CA GLN A 176 -0.08 -2.43 -1.33
C GLN A 176 -0.68 -3.37 -2.36
N MET A 177 -1.81 -2.97 -2.93
CA MET A 177 -2.44 -3.62 -4.08
C MET A 177 -2.42 -2.66 -5.25
N ASN A 178 -2.19 -3.19 -6.44
CA ASN A 178 -2.26 -2.40 -7.68
C ASN A 178 -3.12 -3.13 -8.70
N TRP A 179 -4.02 -2.43 -9.39
CA TRP A 179 -4.46 -2.89 -10.70
C TRP A 179 -3.44 -2.52 -11.73
N VAL A 180 -3.04 -3.49 -12.57
CA VAL A 180 -1.96 -3.32 -13.56
C VAL A 180 -2.44 -3.71 -14.96
N ILE A 181 -1.76 -3.21 -15.99
CA ILE A 181 -2.21 -3.33 -17.40
C ILE A 181 -2.25 -4.75 -17.95
N SER A 182 -1.52 -5.71 -17.35
CA SER A 182 -1.50 -7.11 -17.83
C SER A 182 -0.89 -8.08 -16.81
N ASP A 183 -1.19 -9.38 -16.99
CA ASP A 183 -0.57 -10.48 -16.24
C ASP A 183 0.95 -10.57 -16.41
N ASP A 184 1.49 -10.15 -17.55
CA ASP A 184 2.93 -10.13 -17.77
C ASP A 184 3.63 -9.12 -16.86
N VAL A 185 2.98 -7.99 -16.56
CA VAL A 185 3.45 -7.04 -15.55
C VAL A 185 3.48 -7.70 -14.18
N VAL A 186 2.41 -8.41 -13.79
CA VAL A 186 2.36 -9.15 -12.52
C VAL A 186 3.53 -10.12 -12.40
N LYS A 187 3.75 -10.95 -13.43
CA LYS A 187 4.85 -11.92 -13.46
C LYS A 187 6.23 -11.27 -13.39
N LYS A 188 6.45 -10.19 -14.15
CA LYS A 188 7.71 -9.44 -14.17
C LYS A 188 8.03 -8.82 -12.81
N GLU A 189 7.06 -8.12 -12.21
CA GLU A 189 7.23 -7.45 -10.93
C GLU A 189 7.41 -8.45 -9.77
N GLN A 190 6.65 -9.55 -9.77
CA GLN A 190 6.84 -10.62 -8.80
C GLN A 190 8.25 -11.23 -8.87
N ARG A 191 8.79 -11.46 -10.08
CA ARG A 191 10.17 -11.93 -10.26
C ARG A 191 11.19 -10.92 -9.74
N ARG A 192 11.02 -9.63 -10.06
CA ARG A 192 11.91 -8.55 -9.60
C ARG A 192 11.94 -8.44 -8.08
N HIS A 193 10.78 -8.44 -7.45
CA HIS A 193 10.66 -8.42 -5.99
C HIS A 193 11.20 -9.70 -5.37
N GLY A 194 10.98 -10.86 -6.01
CA GLY A 194 11.49 -12.15 -5.61
C GLY A 194 13.02 -12.21 -5.53
N ILE A 195 13.70 -11.70 -6.53
CA ILE A 195 15.17 -11.64 -6.58
C ILE A 195 15.70 -10.66 -5.53
N SER A 196 15.11 -9.47 -5.43
CA SER A 196 15.51 -8.44 -4.45
C SER A 196 15.37 -8.94 -3.01
N ALA A 197 14.30 -9.66 -2.69
CA ALA A 197 14.07 -10.18 -1.35
C ALA A 197 15.03 -11.34 -1.00
N LYS A 198 15.38 -12.21 -1.96
CA LYS A 198 16.39 -13.26 -1.75
C LYS A 198 17.77 -12.66 -1.47
N LEU A 199 18.17 -11.63 -2.21
CA LEU A 199 19.43 -10.91 -1.98
C LEU A 199 19.47 -10.25 -0.60
N LYS A 200 18.38 -9.67 -0.13
CA LYS A 200 18.28 -9.06 1.20
C LYS A 200 18.36 -10.10 2.32
N LYS A 201 17.78 -11.30 2.16
CA LYS A 201 17.95 -12.41 3.13
C LYS A 201 19.40 -12.83 3.26
N ILE A 202 20.13 -12.91 2.16
CA ILE A 202 21.57 -13.29 2.16
C ILE A 202 22.40 -12.24 2.89
N THR A 203 22.16 -10.94 2.62
CA THR A 203 22.93 -9.86 3.28
C THR A 203 22.61 -9.69 4.75
N SER A 204 21.42 -10.07 5.23
CA SER A 204 21.10 -10.05 6.67
C SER A 204 21.82 -11.14 7.45
N ILE A 205 22.02 -12.31 6.86
CA ILE A 205 22.75 -13.43 7.48
C ILE A 205 24.24 -13.06 7.67
N PHE A 206 24.84 -12.33 6.74
CA PHE A 206 26.25 -11.90 6.83
C PHE A 206 26.47 -10.68 7.75
N LYS A 207 25.44 -10.00 8.23
CA LYS A 207 25.55 -8.87 9.19
C LYS A 207 25.32 -9.28 10.65
N SER A 208 24.91 -10.51 10.91
CA SER A 208 24.64 -11.06 12.25
C SER A 208 25.66 -12.10 12.69
N GLY A 209 26.85 -12.17 12.03
CA GLY A 209 28.00 -12.98 12.40
C GLY A 209 29.15 -12.14 12.92
#